data_f1c152cd0e69e68481f030077370b387
#
_entry.id   f1c152cd0e69e68481f030077370b387
#
_cell.length_a   1.000
_cell.length_b   1.000
_cell.length_c   1.000
_cell.angle_alpha   90.00
_cell.angle_beta   90.00
_cell.angle_gamma   90.00
#
_symmetry.space_group_name_H-M   'P 1'
#
loop_
_entity.id
_entity.type
_entity.pdbx_description
1 polymer ?
#
loop_
_entity_poly.entity_id
_entity_poly.type
_entity_poly.pdbx_seq_one_letter_code
_entity_poly.pdbx_strand_id
1 'polypeptide(L)'
;MKKVMKKGMLWCLILMLVLTFQSLSASAATKKANLKAPTVSNWKKTWDGSWNTPKSDGVEYTITWKKVAGASGYQVKYSLKESGVWTKYYFTLTKKCSYSIAGSSMDKSKARVRAYKVVNGKKQYGPLSKTKVSVKWW
;
A
#
# COMPACT_ATOMS: atom_id res chain seq x y z
N MET A 1 -57.79 -41.69 -12.80
CA MET A 1 -56.92 -40.70 -13.47
C MET A 1 -56.70 -39.38 -12.72
N LYS A 2 -56.86 -39.28 -11.40
CA LYS A 2 -56.67 -38.02 -10.63
C LYS A 2 -55.38 -37.90 -9.82
N LYS A 3 -54.50 -38.90 -9.83
CA LYS A 3 -53.27 -38.92 -9.05
C LYS A 3 -52.00 -38.51 -9.77
N VAL A 4 -52.01 -38.49 -11.10
CA VAL A 4 -50.79 -38.21 -11.89
C VAL A 4 -50.55 -36.70 -12.07
N MET A 5 -51.59 -35.87 -12.09
CA MET A 5 -51.45 -34.42 -12.25
C MET A 5 -50.82 -33.68 -11.06
N LYS A 6 -50.91 -34.20 -9.84
CA LYS A 6 -50.33 -33.53 -8.67
C LYS A 6 -48.80 -33.64 -8.59
N LYS A 7 -48.19 -34.67 -9.13
CA LYS A 7 -46.74 -34.88 -9.13
C LYS A 7 -46.03 -33.97 -10.15
N GLY A 8 -46.64 -33.76 -11.31
CA GLY A 8 -46.05 -32.87 -12.35
C GLY A 8 -46.02 -31.41 -11.94
N MET A 9 -47.08 -30.95 -11.25
CA MET A 9 -47.17 -29.57 -10.81
C MET A 9 -46.19 -29.23 -9.67
N LEU A 10 -45.91 -30.20 -8.80
CA LEU A 10 -44.93 -30.05 -7.73
C LEU A 10 -43.49 -30.00 -8.29
N TRP A 11 -43.17 -30.75 -9.33
CA TRP A 11 -41.86 -30.70 -9.99
C TRP A 11 -41.64 -29.39 -10.76
N CYS A 12 -42.67 -28.84 -11.39
CA CYS A 12 -42.57 -27.52 -12.02
C CYS A 12 -42.31 -26.37 -11.00
N LEU A 13 -42.93 -26.44 -9.82
CA LEU A 13 -42.69 -25.48 -8.76
C LEU A 13 -41.26 -25.58 -8.19
N ILE A 14 -40.73 -26.77 -8.06
CA ILE A 14 -39.34 -27.00 -7.58
C ILE A 14 -38.33 -26.50 -8.65
N LEU A 15 -38.60 -26.76 -9.93
CA LEU A 15 -37.74 -26.27 -11.04
C LEU A 15 -37.75 -24.72 -11.12
N MET A 16 -38.89 -24.09 -10.90
CA MET A 16 -39.01 -22.65 -10.88
C MET A 16 -38.26 -22.02 -9.70
N LEU A 17 -38.23 -22.69 -8.52
CA LEU A 17 -37.51 -22.22 -7.35
C LEU A 17 -35.98 -22.32 -7.51
N VAL A 18 -35.48 -23.29 -8.28
CA VAL A 18 -34.05 -23.45 -8.51
C VAL A 18 -33.52 -22.43 -9.53
N LEU A 19 -34.37 -21.94 -10.44
CA LEU A 19 -33.98 -20.94 -11.45
C LEU A 19 -33.89 -19.52 -10.89
N THR A 20 -34.44 -19.25 -9.71
CA THR A 20 -34.38 -17.91 -9.08
C THR A 20 -33.13 -17.67 -8.24
N PHE A 21 -32.29 -18.70 -8.02
CA PHE A 21 -31.02 -18.54 -7.29
C PHE A 21 -29.81 -18.30 -8.18
N GLN A 22 -29.99 -18.15 -9.49
CA GLN A 22 -28.94 -17.69 -10.41
C GLN A 22 -29.00 -16.17 -10.58
N SER A 23 -28.98 -15.46 -9.48
CA SER A 23 -28.95 -14.02 -9.60
C SER A 23 -27.90 -13.43 -8.73
N LEU A 24 -27.16 -12.57 -9.36
CA LEU A 24 -26.33 -11.51 -8.83
C LEU A 24 -25.05 -11.95 -8.12
N SER A 25 -24.21 -12.71 -8.80
CA SER A 25 -22.81 -12.32 -8.81
C SER A 25 -22.70 -11.09 -9.73
N ALA A 26 -23.35 -10.00 -9.40
CA ALA A 26 -22.93 -8.71 -9.85
C ALA A 26 -21.53 -8.53 -9.27
N SER A 27 -20.52 -8.95 -10.02
CA SER A 27 -19.15 -8.52 -9.85
C SER A 27 -19.20 -7.01 -9.96
N ALA A 28 -19.45 -6.34 -8.83
CA ALA A 28 -19.22 -4.94 -8.71
C ALA A 28 -17.75 -4.76 -9.04
N ALA A 29 -17.47 -4.43 -10.29
CA ALA A 29 -16.14 -4.13 -10.76
C ALA A 29 -15.61 -3.08 -9.80
N THR A 30 -14.76 -3.50 -8.87
CA THR A 30 -14.24 -2.64 -7.79
C THR A 30 -13.45 -1.55 -8.50
N LYS A 31 -14.08 -0.38 -8.68
CA LYS A 31 -13.51 0.75 -9.39
C LYS A 31 -12.13 1.01 -8.80
N LYS A 32 -11.08 0.68 -9.55
CA LYS A 32 -9.69 0.82 -9.13
C LYS A 32 -9.48 2.24 -8.63
N ALA A 33 -8.92 2.40 -7.43
CA ALA A 33 -8.69 3.71 -6.86
C ALA A 33 -7.81 4.52 -7.80
N ASN A 34 -8.33 5.62 -8.34
CA ASN A 34 -7.58 6.50 -9.24
C ASN A 34 -6.68 7.43 -8.42
N LEU A 35 -5.61 6.87 -7.83
CA LEU A 35 -4.62 7.59 -7.04
C LEU A 35 -3.44 7.99 -7.91
N LYS A 36 -3.01 9.25 -7.80
CA LYS A 36 -1.78 9.73 -8.45
C LYS A 36 -0.54 9.23 -7.69
N ALA A 37 0.59 9.16 -8.39
CA ALA A 37 1.88 8.92 -7.75
C ALA A 37 2.24 10.11 -6.85
N PRO A 38 2.72 9.88 -5.60
CA PRO A 38 3.18 10.96 -4.75
C PRO A 38 4.37 11.71 -5.35
N THR A 39 4.39 13.04 -5.21
CA THR A 39 5.58 13.84 -5.51
C THR A 39 6.47 13.85 -4.28
N VAL A 40 7.57 13.13 -4.34
CA VAL A 40 8.50 12.90 -3.22
C VAL A 40 9.66 13.92 -3.30
N SER A 41 10.00 14.54 -2.16
CA SER A 41 11.16 15.43 -2.00
C SER A 41 12.49 14.66 -2.09
N ASN A 42 13.59 15.38 -2.10
CA ASN A 42 14.89 14.77 -1.83
C ASN A 42 15.01 14.43 -0.33
N TRP A 43 15.89 13.49 0.00
CA TRP A 43 16.25 13.21 1.37
C TRP A 43 16.88 14.43 2.03
N LYS A 44 16.48 14.70 3.27
CA LYS A 44 17.07 15.73 4.11
C LYS A 44 17.63 15.06 5.36
N LYS A 45 18.85 15.44 5.75
CA LYS A 45 19.43 15.10 7.05
C LYS A 45 18.63 15.84 8.10
N THR A 46 18.03 15.12 9.04
CA THR A 46 17.20 15.69 10.12
C THR A 46 17.85 15.58 11.47
N TRP A 47 18.85 14.69 11.59
CA TRP A 47 19.67 14.57 12.77
C TRP A 47 21.07 14.06 12.37
N ASP A 48 22.12 14.55 13.04
CA ASP A 48 23.51 14.30 12.66
C ASP A 48 24.36 13.60 13.74
N GLY A 49 23.68 13.01 14.75
CA GLY A 49 24.40 12.28 15.80
C GLY A 49 25.16 13.14 16.78
N SER A 50 25.12 14.47 16.63
CA SER A 50 25.80 15.35 17.55
C SER A 50 25.09 15.40 18.90
N TRP A 51 25.60 14.67 19.79
CA TRP A 51 25.82 14.73 21.21
C TRP A 51 24.66 14.84 22.22
N ASN A 52 24.89 14.30 23.37
CA ASN A 52 24.15 14.38 24.63
C ASN A 52 22.77 13.71 24.74
N THR A 53 22.43 12.80 23.87
CA THR A 53 21.35 11.86 24.17
C THR A 53 21.85 10.41 24.07
N PRO A 54 21.36 9.48 24.91
CA PRO A 54 21.74 8.06 24.86
C PRO A 54 21.22 7.31 23.62
N LYS A 55 20.86 8.01 22.56
CA LYS A 55 20.58 7.44 21.25
C LYS A 55 21.88 7.39 20.47
N SER A 56 22.32 6.17 20.29
CA SER A 56 23.42 5.73 19.43
C SER A 56 23.89 6.72 18.36
N ASP A 57 25.21 6.86 18.24
CA ASP A 57 25.93 7.50 17.16
C ASP A 57 25.32 7.16 15.80
N GLY A 58 24.51 8.02 15.23
CA GLY A 58 23.82 7.76 13.99
C GLY A 58 23.37 9.03 13.29
N VAL A 59 22.91 8.88 12.09
CA VAL A 59 22.36 9.97 11.28
C VAL A 59 20.93 9.61 10.90
N GLU A 60 20.03 10.58 10.95
CA GLU A 60 18.66 10.41 10.48
C GLU A 60 18.45 11.17 9.17
N TYR A 61 17.87 10.52 8.21
CA TYR A 61 17.41 11.14 6.97
C TYR A 61 15.91 10.98 6.81
N THR A 62 15.26 12.07 6.45
CA THR A 62 13.81 12.14 6.23
C THR A 62 13.50 12.47 4.79
N ILE A 63 12.53 11.76 4.22
CA ILE A 63 11.84 12.16 2.98
C ILE A 63 10.42 12.59 3.29
N THR A 64 9.92 13.53 2.50
CA THR A 64 8.54 14.01 2.57
C THR A 64 7.89 13.93 1.21
N TRP A 65 6.56 13.98 1.17
CA TRP A 65 5.82 14.04 -0.09
C TRP A 65 4.54 14.85 0.04
N LYS A 66 4.05 15.33 -1.09
CA LYS A 66 2.76 16.04 -1.12
C LYS A 66 1.62 15.05 -0.92
N LYS A 67 0.63 15.46 -0.12
CA LYS A 67 -0.59 14.68 0.11
C LYS A 67 -1.28 14.36 -1.22
N VAL A 68 -1.69 13.11 -1.39
CA VAL A 68 -2.44 12.64 -2.56
C VAL A 68 -3.92 12.66 -2.22
N ALA A 69 -4.72 13.35 -3.03
CA ALA A 69 -6.16 13.42 -2.84
C ALA A 69 -6.78 12.01 -2.85
N GLY A 70 -7.68 11.74 -1.91
CA GLY A 70 -8.36 10.45 -1.78
C GLY A 70 -7.51 9.32 -1.20
N ALA A 71 -6.27 9.57 -0.81
CA ALA A 71 -5.43 8.56 -0.16
C ALA A 71 -5.85 8.34 1.31
N SER A 72 -5.93 7.08 1.72
CA SER A 72 -6.09 6.66 3.12
C SER A 72 -4.73 6.56 3.85
N GLY A 73 -3.64 6.49 3.11
CA GLY A 73 -2.27 6.42 3.61
C GLY A 73 -1.29 6.09 2.50
N TYR A 74 -0.07 5.76 2.90
CA TYR A 74 1.05 5.56 1.99
C TYR A 74 1.81 4.29 2.34
N GLN A 75 2.38 3.66 1.32
CA GLN A 75 3.38 2.63 1.48
C GLN A 75 4.72 3.17 0.99
N VAL A 76 5.72 3.11 1.85
CA VAL A 76 7.11 3.41 1.53
C VAL A 76 7.83 2.09 1.25
N LYS A 77 8.43 2.00 0.07
CA LYS A 77 9.33 0.93 -0.34
C LYS A 77 10.75 1.48 -0.31
N TYR A 78 11.61 0.94 0.53
CA TYR A 78 12.97 1.44 0.68
C TYR A 78 14.00 0.32 0.71
N SER A 79 15.24 0.65 0.46
CA SER A 79 16.41 -0.23 0.54
C SER A 79 17.59 0.59 1.01
N LEU A 80 18.46 -0.03 1.78
CA LEU A 80 19.66 0.55 2.35
C LEU A 80 20.89 0.05 1.59
N LYS A 81 21.93 0.84 1.50
CA LYS A 81 23.21 0.43 1.00
C LYS A 81 24.17 0.33 2.17
N GLU A 82 24.74 -0.84 2.39
CA GLU A 82 25.67 -1.15 3.47
C GLU A 82 26.92 -1.81 2.86
N SER A 83 28.08 -1.31 3.18
CA SER A 83 29.36 -1.83 2.62
C SER A 83 29.33 -1.99 1.09
N GLY A 84 28.75 -1.02 0.40
CA GLY A 84 28.66 -1.05 -1.06
C GLY A 84 27.51 -1.88 -1.66
N VAL A 85 26.77 -2.65 -0.87
CA VAL A 85 25.71 -3.57 -1.32
C VAL A 85 24.32 -3.06 -0.95
N TRP A 86 23.37 -3.16 -1.88
CA TRP A 86 21.98 -2.83 -1.59
C TRP A 86 21.26 -4.00 -0.91
N THR A 87 20.62 -3.74 0.23
CA THR A 87 19.75 -4.70 0.91
C THR A 87 18.49 -5.03 0.06
N LYS A 88 17.78 -6.08 0.45
CA LYS A 88 16.42 -6.33 -0.04
C LYS A 88 15.51 -5.11 0.26
N TYR A 89 14.44 -4.98 -0.51
CA TYR A 89 13.47 -3.91 -0.26
C TYR A 89 12.62 -4.20 0.98
N TYR A 90 12.54 -3.20 1.85
CA TYR A 90 11.61 -3.13 2.97
C TYR A 90 10.35 -2.36 2.58
N PHE A 91 9.25 -2.66 3.27
CA PHE A 91 7.97 -2.00 3.08
C PHE A 91 7.41 -1.56 4.41
N THR A 92 6.99 -0.31 4.49
CA THR A 92 6.28 0.21 5.67
C THR A 92 5.04 0.97 5.25
N LEU A 93 4.07 1.04 6.15
CA LEU A 93 2.83 1.80 5.96
C LEU A 93 2.83 3.00 6.91
N THR A 94 2.38 4.14 6.41
CA THR A 94 2.24 5.37 7.20
C THR A 94 1.02 6.17 6.75
N LYS A 95 0.43 6.90 7.67
CA LYS A 95 -0.57 7.94 7.37
C LYS A 95 0.05 9.33 7.23
N LYS A 96 1.30 9.49 7.70
CA LYS A 96 2.08 10.74 7.58
C LYS A 96 2.56 10.90 6.15
N CYS A 97 2.82 12.13 5.74
CA CYS A 97 3.47 12.46 4.46
C CYS A 97 4.99 12.57 4.59
N SER A 98 5.58 11.81 5.50
CA SER A 98 7.02 11.76 5.77
C SER A 98 7.42 10.36 6.23
N TYR A 99 8.69 10.03 6.03
CA TYR A 99 9.32 8.83 6.54
C TYR A 99 10.79 9.09 6.83
N SER A 100 11.24 8.66 8.00
CA SER A 100 12.61 8.80 8.45
C SER A 100 13.29 7.44 8.55
N ILE A 101 14.56 7.40 8.24
CA ILE A 101 15.45 6.28 8.45
C ILE A 101 16.65 6.78 9.26
N ALA A 102 16.95 6.10 10.35
CA ALA A 102 18.12 6.37 11.18
C ALA A 102 19.09 5.17 11.11
N GLY A 103 20.38 5.45 11.21
CA GLY A 103 21.41 4.41 11.26
C GLY A 103 22.81 4.97 11.30
N SER A 104 23.77 4.15 11.73
CA SER A 104 25.18 4.54 11.92
C SER A 104 26.12 3.99 10.86
N SER A 105 25.75 2.91 10.16
CA SER A 105 26.64 2.17 9.24
C SER A 105 26.17 2.14 7.79
N MET A 106 25.20 2.98 7.43
CA MET A 106 24.63 2.97 6.09
C MET A 106 25.35 3.91 5.14
N ASP A 107 25.67 3.45 3.93
CA ASP A 107 26.24 4.31 2.88
C ASP A 107 25.20 5.25 2.28
N LYS A 108 24.07 4.70 1.88
CA LYS A 108 22.97 5.40 1.21
C LYS A 108 21.63 4.71 1.48
N SER A 109 20.56 5.44 1.24
CA SER A 109 19.22 4.88 1.16
C SER A 109 18.54 5.24 -0.14
N LYS A 110 17.63 4.42 -0.61
CA LYS A 110 16.73 4.73 -1.72
C LYS A 110 15.31 4.39 -1.34
N ALA A 111 14.37 5.24 -1.77
CA ALA A 111 12.96 5.00 -1.50
C ALA A 111 12.07 5.39 -2.66
N ARG A 112 10.90 4.74 -2.69
CA ARG A 112 9.74 5.07 -3.53
C ARG A 112 8.50 5.02 -2.65
N VAL A 113 7.54 5.86 -2.95
CA VAL A 113 6.30 5.96 -2.19
C VAL A 113 5.11 5.74 -3.12
N ARG A 114 4.08 5.05 -2.64
CA ARG A 114 2.78 5.01 -3.30
C ARG A 114 1.66 5.26 -2.31
N ALA A 115 0.62 5.93 -2.76
CA ALA A 115 -0.58 6.09 -1.99
C ALA A 115 -1.43 4.81 -2.03
N TYR A 116 -2.24 4.58 -1.00
CA TYR A 116 -3.29 3.57 -1.04
C TYR A 116 -4.62 4.16 -0.55
N LYS A 117 -5.70 3.59 -1.02
CA LYS A 117 -7.06 3.83 -0.53
C LYS A 117 -7.63 2.51 -0.01
N VAL A 118 -8.36 2.57 1.09
CA VAL A 118 -9.10 1.41 1.59
C VAL A 118 -10.48 1.42 0.94
N VAL A 119 -10.81 0.34 0.25
CA VAL A 119 -12.11 0.12 -0.40
C VAL A 119 -12.59 -1.26 0.02
N ASN A 120 -13.75 -1.34 0.65
CA ASN A 120 -14.31 -2.60 1.17
C ASN A 120 -13.30 -3.38 2.03
N GLY A 121 -12.61 -2.69 2.95
CA GLY A 121 -11.61 -3.27 3.85
C GLY A 121 -10.28 -3.66 3.20
N LYS A 122 -10.15 -3.58 1.88
CA LYS A 122 -8.93 -3.92 1.13
C LYS A 122 -8.16 -2.68 0.69
N LYS A 123 -6.82 -2.74 0.76
CA LYS A 123 -5.97 -1.66 0.27
C LYS A 123 -5.81 -1.76 -1.25
N GLN A 124 -6.19 -0.71 -1.94
CA GLN A 124 -5.92 -0.52 -3.36
C GLN A 124 -4.79 0.49 -3.51
N TYR A 125 -3.71 0.09 -4.17
CA TYR A 125 -2.50 0.89 -4.30
C TYR A 125 -2.47 1.65 -5.62
N GLY A 126 -2.07 2.91 -5.54
CA GLY A 126 -1.73 3.73 -6.70
C GLY A 126 -0.31 3.43 -7.22
N PRO A 127 0.14 4.16 -8.24
CA PRO A 127 1.46 4.01 -8.81
C PRO A 127 2.55 4.47 -7.83
N LEU A 128 3.75 3.89 -7.99
CA LEU A 128 4.94 4.27 -7.23
C LEU A 128 5.50 5.60 -7.77
N SER A 129 6.00 6.43 -6.87
CA SER A 129 6.78 7.63 -7.20
C SER A 129 8.07 7.29 -7.95
N LYS A 130 8.75 8.33 -8.48
CA LYS A 130 10.17 8.20 -8.88
C LYS A 130 11.02 7.79 -7.66
N THR A 131 12.10 7.06 -7.92
CA THR A 131 13.07 6.71 -6.88
C THR A 131 13.82 7.94 -6.39
N LYS A 132 13.96 8.07 -5.08
CA LYS A 132 14.82 9.08 -4.44
C LYS A 132 15.95 8.36 -3.71
N VAL A 133 17.17 8.73 -4.05
CA VAL A 133 18.39 8.21 -3.42
C VAL A 133 18.94 9.30 -2.49
N SER A 134 19.34 8.93 -1.28
CA SER A 134 20.02 9.87 -0.37
C SER A 134 21.41 10.20 -0.86
N VAL A 135 21.96 11.31 -0.39
CA VAL A 135 23.40 11.53 -0.42
C VAL A 135 24.12 10.50 0.46
N LYS A 136 25.44 10.46 0.41
CA LYS A 136 26.24 9.64 1.33
C LYS A 136 25.94 10.06 2.77
N TRP A 137 25.87 9.12 3.70
CA TRP A 137 25.42 9.37 5.07
C TRP A 137 26.52 9.97 5.97
N TRP A 138 27.78 9.93 5.53
CA TRP A 138 28.98 10.54 6.15
C TRP A 138 29.92 11.15 5.10
#